data_e90c7fe704598105fc56cbc9421b0444
#
_entry.id   e90c7fe704598105fc56cbc9421b0444
#
_cell.length_a   1.000
_cell.length_b   1.000
_cell.length_c   1.000
_cell.angle_alpha   90.00
_cell.angle_beta   90.00
_cell.angle_gamma   90.00
#
_symmetry.space_group_name_H-M   'P 1'
#
loop_
_entity.id
_entity.type
_entity.pdbx_description
1 polymer ?
#
loop_
_entity_poly.entity_id
_entity_poly.type
_entity_poly.pdbx_seq_one_letter_code
_entity_poly.pdbx_strand_id
1 'polypeptide(L)'
;ASLGLNTVRIPIGYWAFHLVENDPYVQGQEAYLDQALEWARKHGLYAWVDLHGAPGSQNGFDNSGLRDSYDFQKGDNVQITLDVLNYISKKYGAADYEDVVIGIELLNEPMGSVLNMDGVKDFFTKGYNQLRADGLTSAVVIHDAFEPVGYWDDFLVVGEAWDVVVDHHYYECFSNEDLHKTIDEHIK
;
A
#
# COMPACT_ATOMS: atom_id res chain seq x y z
N ALA A 1 -13.74 -4.08 -17.33
CA ALA A 1 -14.71 -3.12 -17.89
C ALA A 1 -16.10 -3.74 -18.11
N SER A 2 -16.23 -4.92 -18.73
CA SER A 2 -17.55 -5.56 -18.98
C SER A 2 -18.32 -5.93 -17.70
N LEU A 3 -17.65 -6.07 -16.56
CA LEU A 3 -18.22 -6.34 -15.25
C LEU A 3 -18.48 -5.07 -14.41
N GLY A 4 -18.33 -3.87 -14.99
CA GLY A 4 -18.48 -2.61 -14.26
C GLY A 4 -17.25 -2.17 -13.47
N LEU A 5 -16.16 -2.94 -13.50
CA LEU A 5 -14.90 -2.56 -12.86
C LEU A 5 -14.21 -1.46 -13.67
N ASN A 6 -13.69 -0.45 -12.99
CA ASN A 6 -12.96 0.67 -13.59
C ASN A 6 -11.57 0.89 -12.99
N THR A 7 -11.23 0.21 -11.92
CA THR A 7 -9.96 0.36 -11.20
C THR A 7 -9.40 -1.00 -10.82
N VAL A 8 -8.07 -1.11 -10.82
CA VAL A 8 -7.33 -2.28 -10.30
C VAL A 8 -6.29 -1.82 -9.29
N ARG A 9 -6.17 -2.51 -8.19
CA ARG A 9 -5.07 -2.38 -7.22
C ARG A 9 -3.98 -3.38 -7.61
N ILE A 10 -2.74 -2.91 -7.76
CA ILE A 10 -1.61 -3.72 -8.22
C ILE A 10 -0.56 -3.79 -7.10
N PRO A 11 -0.47 -4.93 -6.40
CA PRO A 11 0.51 -5.11 -5.34
C PRO A 11 1.91 -5.35 -5.91
N ILE A 12 2.92 -4.70 -5.33
CA ILE A 12 4.32 -4.88 -5.65
C ILE A 12 5.18 -4.79 -4.39
N GLY A 13 6.13 -5.72 -4.20
CA GLY A 13 7.03 -5.68 -3.05
C GLY A 13 8.23 -4.75 -3.27
N TYR A 14 8.82 -4.26 -2.18
CA TYR A 14 10.01 -3.40 -2.22
C TYR A 14 11.16 -4.00 -3.03
N TRP A 15 11.29 -5.32 -2.99
CA TRP A 15 12.35 -6.08 -3.68
C TRP A 15 12.29 -5.98 -5.21
N ALA A 16 11.20 -5.50 -5.78
CA ALA A 16 11.14 -5.19 -7.21
C ALA A 16 12.10 -4.05 -7.59
N PHE A 17 12.36 -3.14 -6.66
CA PHE A 17 13.11 -1.91 -6.87
C PHE A 17 14.45 -1.90 -6.11
N HIS A 18 14.48 -2.50 -4.92
CA HIS A 18 15.64 -2.52 -4.04
C HIS A 18 15.75 -3.86 -3.32
N LEU A 19 16.95 -4.45 -3.28
CA LEU A 19 17.23 -5.63 -2.45
C LEU A 19 18.05 -5.21 -1.23
N VAL A 20 17.66 -5.72 -0.07
CA VAL A 20 18.47 -5.63 1.13
C VAL A 20 19.46 -6.81 1.17
N GLU A 21 20.55 -6.67 1.92
CA GLU A 21 21.53 -7.74 2.05
C GLU A 21 20.87 -9.03 2.57
N ASN A 22 21.16 -10.13 1.89
CA ASN A 22 20.63 -11.48 2.12
C ASN A 22 19.13 -11.68 1.77
N ASP A 23 18.49 -10.76 1.06
CA ASP A 23 17.16 -10.97 0.53
C ASP A 23 17.12 -12.18 -0.43
N PRO A 24 16.15 -13.09 -0.27
CA PRO A 24 16.02 -14.26 -1.14
C PRO A 24 15.29 -13.98 -2.46
N TYR A 25 14.84 -12.74 -2.67
CA TYR A 25 13.93 -12.40 -3.77
C TYR A 25 14.64 -12.28 -5.11
N VAL A 26 13.93 -12.66 -6.16
CA VAL A 26 14.36 -12.45 -7.55
C VAL A 26 13.77 -11.13 -8.03
N GLN A 27 14.59 -10.28 -8.65
CA GLN A 27 14.13 -9.04 -9.25
C GLN A 27 13.58 -9.24 -10.68
N GLY A 28 12.87 -8.24 -11.19
CA GLY A 28 12.30 -8.23 -12.54
C GLY A 28 10.80 -7.90 -12.57
N GLN A 29 10.16 -7.78 -11.41
CA GLN A 29 8.71 -7.51 -11.29
C GLN A 29 8.34 -6.14 -11.84
N GLU A 30 9.24 -5.15 -11.80
CA GLU A 30 9.00 -3.80 -12.29
C GLU A 30 8.56 -3.79 -13.76
N ALA A 31 9.18 -4.59 -14.61
CA ALA A 31 8.81 -4.70 -16.02
C ALA A 31 7.36 -5.22 -16.20
N TYR A 32 6.90 -6.07 -15.28
CA TYR A 32 5.51 -6.55 -15.31
C TYR A 32 4.54 -5.53 -14.76
N LEU A 33 4.94 -4.69 -13.80
CA LEU A 33 4.15 -3.54 -13.37
C LEU A 33 3.97 -2.55 -14.52
N ASP A 34 5.05 -2.19 -15.23
CA ASP A 34 4.98 -1.35 -16.43
C ASP A 34 3.98 -1.92 -17.44
N GLN A 35 4.05 -3.22 -17.71
CA GLN A 35 3.16 -3.90 -18.64
C GLN A 35 1.71 -3.93 -18.14
N ALA A 36 1.49 -4.11 -16.83
CA ALA A 36 0.15 -4.12 -16.24
C ALA A 36 -0.52 -2.75 -16.34
N LEU A 37 0.24 -1.66 -16.15
CA LEU A 37 -0.25 -0.29 -16.33
C LEU A 37 -0.62 -0.01 -17.79
N GLU A 38 0.18 -0.48 -18.76
CA GLU A 38 -0.16 -0.40 -20.18
C GLU A 38 -1.44 -1.19 -20.51
N TRP A 39 -1.65 -2.35 -19.91
CA TRP A 39 -2.89 -3.10 -20.09
C TRP A 39 -4.08 -2.40 -19.43
N ALA A 40 -3.90 -1.81 -18.24
CA ALA A 40 -4.95 -1.02 -17.61
C ALA A 40 -5.38 0.13 -18.52
N ARG A 41 -4.43 0.94 -19.02
CA ARG A 41 -4.66 2.03 -19.99
C ARG A 41 -5.39 1.54 -21.24
N LYS A 42 -4.91 0.47 -21.85
CA LYS A 42 -5.50 -0.12 -23.07
C LYS A 42 -6.96 -0.55 -22.85
N HIS A 43 -7.32 -0.99 -21.67
CA HIS A 43 -8.65 -1.47 -21.36
C HIS A 43 -9.55 -0.45 -20.63
N GLY A 44 -9.11 0.81 -20.53
CA GLY A 44 -9.86 1.90 -19.90
C GLY A 44 -10.05 1.69 -18.39
N LEU A 45 -9.06 1.07 -17.74
CA LEU A 45 -9.00 0.90 -16.30
C LEU A 45 -8.00 1.89 -15.72
N TYR A 46 -8.29 2.39 -14.54
CA TYR A 46 -7.32 3.05 -13.69
C TYR A 46 -6.57 2.03 -12.84
N ALA A 47 -5.40 2.40 -12.36
CA ALA A 47 -4.58 1.59 -11.47
C ALA A 47 -4.20 2.38 -10.21
N TRP A 48 -4.07 1.64 -9.15
CA TRP A 48 -3.50 2.11 -7.91
C TRP A 48 -2.33 1.18 -7.57
N VAL A 49 -1.14 1.75 -7.43
CA VAL A 49 0.09 1.02 -7.14
C VAL A 49 0.23 0.87 -5.64
N ASP A 50 0.27 -0.36 -5.17
CA ASP A 50 0.34 -0.69 -3.75
C ASP A 50 1.71 -1.26 -3.39
N LEU A 51 2.46 -0.57 -2.51
CA LEU A 51 3.66 -1.14 -1.93
C LEU A 51 3.27 -2.21 -0.90
N HIS A 52 3.29 -3.46 -1.35
CA HIS A 52 2.68 -4.57 -0.63
C HIS A 52 3.58 -5.20 0.45
N GLY A 53 4.87 -5.02 0.36
CA GLY A 53 5.84 -5.54 1.33
C GLY A 53 7.01 -4.60 1.51
N ALA A 54 7.43 -4.43 2.76
CA ALA A 54 8.57 -3.62 3.19
C ALA A 54 9.69 -4.49 3.79
N PRO A 55 10.96 -4.03 3.78
CA PRO A 55 12.05 -4.73 4.45
C PRO A 55 11.71 -5.07 5.91
N GLY A 56 12.01 -6.28 6.33
CA GLY A 56 11.75 -6.76 7.67
C GLY A 56 10.29 -7.15 7.95
N SER A 57 9.40 -6.98 6.97
CA SER A 57 7.96 -7.22 7.05
C SER A 57 7.21 -6.31 8.03
N GLN A 58 6.11 -5.75 7.57
CA GLN A 58 5.23 -4.88 8.34
C GLN A 58 4.09 -5.64 9.04
N ASN A 59 3.82 -6.89 8.67
CA ASN A 59 2.67 -7.62 9.17
C ASN A 59 2.92 -9.10 9.53
N GLY A 60 4.10 -9.62 9.23
CA GLY A 60 4.44 -11.03 9.50
C GLY A 60 3.72 -12.03 8.61
N PHE A 61 2.98 -11.58 7.59
CA PHE A 61 2.32 -12.44 6.64
C PHE A 61 3.25 -12.80 5.49
N ASP A 62 3.01 -13.93 4.85
CA ASP A 62 3.75 -14.35 3.65
C ASP A 62 3.59 -13.38 2.47
N ASN A 63 2.48 -12.64 2.40
CA ASN A 63 2.23 -11.63 1.39
C ASN A 63 3.17 -10.40 1.49
N SER A 64 3.77 -10.14 2.65
CA SER A 64 4.81 -9.10 2.80
C SER A 64 6.22 -9.55 2.40
N GLY A 65 6.36 -10.82 1.99
CA GLY A 65 7.60 -11.44 1.56
C GLY A 65 8.38 -12.15 2.67
N LEU A 66 8.21 -11.79 3.92
CA LEU A 66 8.90 -12.42 5.07
C LEU A 66 7.89 -12.77 6.17
N ARG A 67 7.65 -14.07 6.31
CA ARG A 67 6.71 -14.61 7.29
C ARG A 67 7.27 -14.54 8.72
N ASP A 68 6.36 -14.37 9.68
CA ASP A 68 6.65 -14.39 11.12
C ASP A 68 7.68 -13.35 11.59
N SER A 69 7.88 -12.28 10.83
CA SER A 69 8.73 -11.14 11.16
C SER A 69 7.94 -9.85 11.20
N TYR A 70 8.30 -8.95 12.11
CA TYR A 70 7.69 -7.62 12.32
C TYR A 70 8.78 -6.56 12.48
N ASP A 71 9.82 -6.66 11.64
CA ASP A 71 11.03 -5.86 11.77
C ASP A 71 11.00 -4.59 10.90
N PHE A 72 9.85 -4.25 10.31
CA PHE A 72 9.67 -3.03 9.52
C PHE A 72 10.22 -1.77 10.20
N GLN A 73 9.99 -1.61 11.51
CA GLN A 73 10.42 -0.44 12.27
C GLN A 73 11.83 -0.57 12.86
N LYS A 74 12.62 -1.60 12.47
CA LYS A 74 13.98 -1.81 12.96
C LYS A 74 15.03 -1.37 11.94
N GLY A 75 16.17 -0.89 12.45
CA GLY A 75 17.29 -0.46 11.61
C GLY A 75 16.88 0.59 10.59
N ASP A 76 17.27 0.42 9.34
CA ASP A 76 17.02 1.34 8.24
C ASP A 76 15.78 0.97 7.41
N ASN A 77 14.97 -0.03 7.83
CA ASN A 77 13.89 -0.57 7.02
C ASN A 77 12.83 0.48 6.63
N VAL A 78 12.47 1.36 7.56
CA VAL A 78 11.54 2.48 7.27
C VAL A 78 12.14 3.42 6.22
N GLN A 79 13.44 3.77 6.35
CA GLN A 79 14.09 4.67 5.39
C GLN A 79 14.18 4.03 4.00
N ILE A 80 14.56 2.76 3.92
CA ILE A 80 14.60 2.01 2.65
C ILE A 80 13.21 1.99 2.00
N THR A 81 12.15 1.80 2.80
CA THR A 81 10.78 1.85 2.31
C THR A 81 10.42 3.22 1.73
N LEU A 82 10.82 4.31 2.41
CA LEU A 82 10.64 5.67 1.91
C LEU A 82 11.41 5.92 0.62
N ASP A 83 12.64 5.39 0.51
CA ASP A 83 13.46 5.52 -0.71
C ASP A 83 12.81 4.77 -1.90
N VAL A 84 12.23 3.60 -1.64
CA VAL A 84 11.43 2.85 -2.65
C VAL A 84 10.19 3.63 -3.06
N LEU A 85 9.45 4.21 -2.11
CA LEU A 85 8.30 5.05 -2.40
C LEU A 85 8.69 6.30 -3.21
N ASN A 86 9.85 6.90 -2.94
CA ASN A 86 10.39 8.00 -3.75
C ASN A 86 10.61 7.56 -5.21
N TYR A 87 11.17 6.38 -5.41
CA TYR A 87 11.35 5.84 -6.75
C TYR A 87 10.01 5.61 -7.46
N ILE A 88 9.06 4.95 -6.76
CA ILE A 88 7.70 4.67 -7.27
C ILE A 88 7.00 5.98 -7.64
N SER A 89 7.04 6.99 -6.75
CA SER A 89 6.41 8.28 -6.97
C SER A 89 6.99 9.01 -8.19
N LYS A 90 8.31 9.07 -8.31
CA LYS A 90 8.98 9.73 -9.44
C LYS A 90 8.72 9.06 -10.78
N LYS A 91 8.59 7.74 -10.81
CA LYS A 91 8.31 7.01 -12.04
C LYS A 91 6.82 6.98 -12.34
N TYR A 92 6.01 6.45 -11.44
CA TYR A 92 4.60 6.15 -11.69
C TYR A 92 3.66 7.31 -11.33
N GLY A 93 4.14 8.31 -10.57
CA GLY A 93 3.45 9.57 -10.33
C GLY A 93 3.75 10.65 -11.39
N ALA A 94 4.63 10.36 -12.35
CA ALA A 94 4.98 11.30 -13.42
C ALA A 94 3.87 11.42 -14.49
N ALA A 95 3.95 12.48 -15.30
CA ALA A 95 2.98 12.79 -16.36
C ALA A 95 2.71 11.64 -17.34
N ASP A 96 3.70 10.76 -17.56
CA ASP A 96 3.57 9.60 -18.44
C ASP A 96 2.56 8.54 -17.93
N TYR A 97 2.19 8.59 -16.65
CA TYR A 97 1.26 7.66 -16.02
C TYR A 97 0.04 8.32 -15.40
N GLU A 98 -0.09 9.65 -15.42
CA GLU A 98 -1.20 10.39 -14.79
C GLU A 98 -2.59 10.03 -15.34
N ASP A 99 -2.64 9.51 -16.56
CA ASP A 99 -3.85 9.04 -17.22
C ASP A 99 -4.34 7.67 -16.71
N VAL A 100 -3.48 6.92 -16.02
CA VAL A 100 -3.76 5.55 -15.58
C VAL A 100 -3.54 5.33 -14.08
N VAL A 101 -2.52 5.95 -13.47
CA VAL A 101 -2.24 5.80 -12.03
C VAL A 101 -2.98 6.86 -11.23
N ILE A 102 -4.00 6.44 -10.50
CA ILE A 102 -4.87 7.31 -9.70
C ILE A 102 -4.51 7.32 -8.20
N GLY A 103 -3.59 6.48 -7.77
CA GLY A 103 -3.14 6.43 -6.38
C GLY A 103 -1.87 5.62 -6.20
N ILE A 104 -1.13 5.98 -5.16
CA ILE A 104 0.02 5.21 -4.64
C ILE A 104 -0.24 4.92 -3.17
N GLU A 105 -0.27 3.65 -2.82
CA GLU A 105 -0.40 3.20 -1.45
C GLU A 105 0.97 3.07 -0.79
N LEU A 106 1.10 3.70 0.37
CA LEU A 106 2.38 3.82 1.06
C LEU A 106 2.86 2.47 1.63
N LEU A 107 1.94 1.64 2.14
CA LEU A 107 2.25 0.31 2.65
C LEU A 107 0.98 -0.49 2.92
N ASN A 108 0.91 -1.70 2.36
CA ASN A 108 -0.17 -2.65 2.62
C ASN A 108 -0.14 -3.19 4.05
N GLU A 109 -1.28 -3.19 4.72
CA GLU A 109 -1.54 -3.93 5.97
C GLU A 109 -0.44 -3.87 7.04
N PRO A 110 0.04 -2.68 7.46
CA PRO A 110 0.89 -2.63 8.65
C PRO A 110 0.09 -3.15 9.86
N MET A 111 0.70 -4.04 10.67
CA MET A 111 0.01 -4.71 11.77
C MET A 111 -0.05 -3.82 13.02
N GLY A 112 -1.11 -3.01 13.16
CA GLY A 112 -1.27 -2.06 14.27
C GLY A 112 -1.21 -2.69 15.65
N SER A 113 -1.66 -3.94 15.81
CA SER A 113 -1.59 -4.66 17.08
C SER A 113 -0.17 -5.05 17.51
N VAL A 114 0.84 -4.94 16.63
CA VAL A 114 2.23 -5.34 16.89
C VAL A 114 3.19 -4.16 16.73
N LEU A 115 2.99 -3.32 15.71
CA LEU A 115 3.84 -2.18 15.42
C LEU A 115 3.57 -1.01 16.39
N ASN A 116 4.56 -0.14 16.57
CA ASN A 116 4.35 1.14 17.22
C ASN A 116 3.56 2.06 16.30
N MET A 117 2.32 2.41 16.67
CA MET A 117 1.41 3.21 15.84
C MET A 117 1.87 4.66 15.65
N ASP A 118 2.57 5.25 16.62
CA ASP A 118 3.18 6.57 16.42
C ASP A 118 4.25 6.51 15.32
N GLY A 119 5.02 5.42 15.27
CA GLY A 119 5.97 5.17 14.19
C GLY A 119 5.31 4.92 12.83
N VAL A 120 4.14 4.27 12.80
CA VAL A 120 3.33 4.10 11.57
C VAL A 120 2.81 5.45 11.08
N LYS A 121 2.27 6.27 11.98
CA LYS A 121 1.81 7.64 11.66
C LYS A 121 2.97 8.53 11.16
N ASP A 122 4.13 8.46 11.80
CA ASP A 122 5.33 9.19 11.34
C ASP A 122 5.77 8.75 9.93
N PHE A 123 5.78 7.44 9.67
CA PHE A 123 6.06 6.89 8.35
C PHE A 123 5.05 7.38 7.29
N PHE A 124 3.75 7.31 7.56
CA PHE A 124 2.72 7.80 6.64
C PHE A 124 2.84 9.31 6.39
N THR A 125 3.13 10.09 7.43
CA THR A 125 3.34 11.54 7.30
C THR A 125 4.55 11.83 6.40
N LYS A 126 5.67 11.14 6.62
CA LYS A 126 6.88 11.28 5.81
C LYS A 126 6.65 10.85 4.37
N GLY A 127 6.01 9.70 4.17
CA GLY A 127 5.65 9.20 2.84
C GLY A 127 4.76 10.18 2.09
N TYR A 128 3.68 10.65 2.72
CA TYR A 128 2.79 11.65 2.15
C TYR A 128 3.56 12.90 1.70
N ASN A 129 4.31 13.50 2.62
CA ASN A 129 5.05 14.73 2.34
C ASN A 129 6.08 14.53 1.21
N GLN A 130 6.75 13.38 1.18
CA GLN A 130 7.74 13.06 0.16
C GLN A 130 7.08 12.90 -1.22
N LEU A 131 5.98 12.15 -1.33
CA LEU A 131 5.27 11.95 -2.59
C LEU A 131 4.74 13.29 -3.13
N ARG A 132 4.23 14.17 -2.26
CA ARG A 132 3.81 15.52 -2.65
C ARG A 132 4.98 16.40 -3.09
N ALA A 133 6.11 16.31 -2.42
CA ALA A 133 7.34 17.03 -2.80
C ALA A 133 7.90 16.53 -4.15
N ASP A 134 7.70 15.25 -4.48
CA ASP A 134 8.02 14.66 -5.79
C ASP A 134 7.09 15.10 -6.91
N GLY A 135 5.99 15.77 -6.58
CA GLY A 135 5.01 16.31 -7.54
C GLY A 135 3.82 15.38 -7.80
N LEU A 136 3.62 14.33 -7.01
CA LEU A 136 2.47 13.44 -7.16
C LEU A 136 1.15 14.21 -7.02
N THR A 137 0.30 14.13 -8.03
CA THR A 137 -1.03 14.75 -8.08
C THR A 137 -2.18 13.77 -7.83
N SER A 138 -1.94 12.47 -7.95
CA SER A 138 -2.93 11.43 -7.63
C SER A 138 -3.01 11.15 -6.13
N ALA A 139 -3.97 10.32 -5.73
CA ALA A 139 -4.21 10.01 -4.32
C ALA A 139 -2.98 9.38 -3.64
N VAL A 140 -2.73 9.77 -2.39
CA VAL A 140 -1.86 9.03 -1.47
C VAL A 140 -2.74 8.15 -0.60
N VAL A 141 -2.50 6.85 -0.68
CA VAL A 141 -3.31 5.86 0.03
C VAL A 141 -2.56 5.37 1.25
N ILE A 142 -3.23 5.35 2.39
CA ILE A 142 -2.75 4.74 3.63
C ILE A 142 -3.67 3.57 3.99
N HIS A 143 -3.12 2.50 4.51
CA HIS A 143 -3.90 1.40 5.06
C HIS A 143 -4.33 1.69 6.50
N ASP A 144 -5.49 1.23 6.90
CA ASP A 144 -6.07 1.46 8.23
C ASP A 144 -5.29 0.80 9.39
N ALA A 145 -4.30 -0.04 9.10
CA ALA A 145 -3.51 -0.81 10.06
C ALA A 145 -4.37 -1.73 10.96
N PHE A 146 -5.56 -2.13 10.48
CA PHE A 146 -6.58 -2.89 11.21
C PHE A 146 -7.07 -2.17 12.48
N GLU A 147 -6.93 -0.84 12.52
CA GLU A 147 -7.48 -0.03 13.59
C GLU A 147 -9.00 0.18 13.39
N PRO A 148 -9.74 0.46 14.46
CA PRO A 148 -11.18 0.67 14.36
C PRO A 148 -11.55 1.83 13.43
N VAL A 149 -12.74 1.77 12.84
CA VAL A 149 -13.33 2.88 12.08
C VAL A 149 -13.31 4.15 12.93
N GLY A 150 -12.81 5.25 12.34
CA GLY A 150 -12.65 6.55 13.03
C GLY A 150 -11.28 6.78 13.65
N TYR A 151 -10.40 5.77 13.72
CA TYR A 151 -9.05 5.95 14.26
C TYR A 151 -8.21 6.99 13.49
N TRP A 152 -8.46 7.10 12.19
CA TRP A 152 -7.73 7.97 11.27
C TRP A 152 -8.43 9.31 10.98
N ASP A 153 -9.57 9.60 11.61
CA ASP A 153 -10.39 10.78 11.28
C ASP A 153 -9.66 12.12 11.49
N ASP A 154 -8.74 12.18 12.44
CA ASP A 154 -7.93 13.37 12.75
C ASP A 154 -6.50 13.30 12.17
N PHE A 155 -6.23 12.37 11.24
CA PHE A 155 -4.89 12.17 10.66
C PHE A 155 -4.84 12.60 9.19
N LEU A 156 -3.88 13.45 8.82
CA LEU A 156 -3.73 14.01 7.47
C LEU A 156 -5.04 14.64 6.95
N VAL A 157 -5.68 15.44 7.78
CA VAL A 157 -7.00 16.01 7.50
C VAL A 157 -6.97 17.17 6.50
N VAL A 158 -8.16 17.50 5.97
CA VAL A 158 -8.36 18.63 5.05
C VAL A 158 -7.85 19.94 5.66
N GLY A 159 -6.97 20.63 4.93
CA GLY A 159 -6.30 21.85 5.36
C GLY A 159 -4.82 21.63 5.74
N GLU A 160 -4.46 20.41 6.12
CA GLU A 160 -3.09 19.96 6.33
C GLU A 160 -2.61 19.04 5.20
N ALA A 161 -3.53 18.26 4.64
CA ALA A 161 -3.28 17.33 3.55
C ALA A 161 -4.43 17.38 2.52
N TRP A 162 -4.20 16.86 1.34
CA TRP A 162 -5.19 16.74 0.29
C TRP A 162 -5.05 15.41 -0.44
N ASP A 163 -6.18 14.89 -0.94
CA ASP A 163 -6.28 13.64 -1.71
C ASP A 163 -5.63 12.44 -1.01
N VAL A 164 -6.01 12.26 0.26
CA VAL A 164 -5.63 11.11 1.08
C VAL A 164 -6.80 10.14 1.12
N VAL A 165 -6.51 8.87 0.85
CA VAL A 165 -7.47 7.77 0.90
C VAL A 165 -7.04 6.80 1.99
N VAL A 166 -7.98 6.37 2.83
CA VAL A 166 -7.76 5.27 3.78
C VAL A 166 -8.29 3.99 3.14
N ASP A 167 -7.40 3.02 2.95
CA ASP A 167 -7.76 1.67 2.52
C ASP A 167 -8.14 0.84 3.74
N HIS A 168 -9.38 0.33 3.74
CA HIS A 168 -9.91 -0.46 4.84
C HIS A 168 -10.11 -1.90 4.41
N HIS A 169 -9.37 -2.80 5.03
CA HIS A 169 -9.47 -4.24 4.79
C HIS A 169 -10.33 -4.90 5.85
N TYR A 170 -11.60 -5.06 5.55
CA TYR A 170 -12.53 -5.72 6.44
C TYR A 170 -12.69 -7.20 6.07
N TYR A 171 -12.38 -8.09 7.02
CA TYR A 171 -12.47 -9.54 6.84
C TYR A 171 -13.41 -10.15 7.86
N GLU A 172 -14.46 -10.81 7.40
CA GLU A 172 -15.39 -11.57 8.24
C GLU A 172 -15.05 -13.07 8.21
N CYS A 173 -13.84 -13.44 8.58
CA CYS A 173 -13.38 -14.83 8.51
C CYS A 173 -12.39 -15.25 9.60
N PHE A 174 -12.04 -14.34 10.54
CA PHE A 174 -11.02 -14.63 11.55
C PHE A 174 -11.59 -14.88 12.94
N SER A 175 -12.79 -14.40 13.27
CA SER A 175 -13.44 -14.70 14.52
C SER A 175 -14.18 -16.04 14.49
N ASN A 176 -14.34 -16.69 15.65
CA ASN A 176 -15.18 -17.89 15.74
C ASN A 176 -16.64 -17.60 15.37
N GLU A 177 -17.12 -16.39 15.59
CA GLU A 177 -18.45 -15.94 15.19
C GLU A 177 -18.55 -15.93 13.67
N ASP A 178 -17.62 -15.30 12.99
CA ASP A 178 -17.61 -15.21 11.52
C ASP A 178 -17.53 -16.56 10.84
N LEU A 179 -16.71 -17.47 11.38
CA LEU A 179 -16.55 -18.82 10.84
C LEU A 179 -17.84 -19.67 10.89
N HIS A 180 -18.82 -19.27 11.70
CA HIS A 180 -20.09 -19.97 11.85
C HIS A 180 -21.26 -19.28 11.14
N LYS A 181 -21.06 -18.06 10.63
CA LYS A 181 -22.07 -17.33 9.86
C LYS A 181 -22.38 -18.02 8.54
N THR A 182 -23.63 -18.00 8.17
CA THR A 182 -24.07 -18.34 6.80
C THR A 182 -23.80 -17.17 5.87
N ILE A 183 -23.82 -17.41 4.56
CA ILE A 183 -23.67 -16.34 3.55
C ILE A 183 -24.68 -15.22 3.76
N ASP A 184 -25.95 -15.57 4.09
CA ASP A 184 -27.01 -14.59 4.32
C ASP A 184 -26.76 -13.71 5.59
N GLU A 185 -25.99 -14.20 6.54
CA GLU A 185 -25.59 -13.47 7.74
C GLU A 185 -24.39 -12.56 7.49
N HIS A 186 -23.51 -12.89 6.55
CA HIS A 186 -22.43 -12.03 6.11
C HIS A 186 -22.90 -10.86 5.21
N ILE A 187 -24.04 -11.00 4.53
CA ILE A 187 -24.57 -9.98 3.60
C ILE A 187 -25.43 -8.93 4.30
N LYS A 188 -25.77 -9.12 5.55
CA LYS A 188 -26.61 -8.19 6.36
C LYS A 188 -25.79 -7.08 7.00
#